data_85c1fef1bd851fb0a83f866c1c4e51dd
#
_entry.id   85c1fef1bd851fb0a83f866c1c4e51dd
#
_cell.length_a   1.000
_cell.length_b   1.000
_cell.length_c   1.000
_cell.angle_alpha   90.00
_cell.angle_beta   90.00
_cell.angle_gamma   90.00
#
_symmetry.space_group_name_H-M   'P 1'
#
loop_
_entity.id
_entity.type
_entity.pdbx_description
1 polymer ?
#
loop_
_entity_poly.entity_id
_entity_poly.type
_entity_poly.pdbx_seq_one_letter_code
_entity_poly.pdbx_strand_id
1 'polypeptide(L)'
;MLAQKQLDAYNKQDLEEFLSVYSDDVMIMDFPGSKVTTRGIEEMRIRYGRLFNEHPNNHAELLARMVHGNKVVDHELVTGRENSGPKKAVAIYEIEGEKIVKVWFL
;
A
#
# COMPACT_ATOMS: atom_id res chain seq x y z
N MET A 1 -11.54 7.07 -5.51
CA MET A 1 -10.27 6.75 -6.22
C MET A 1 -9.62 5.52 -5.57
N LEU A 2 -8.86 4.78 -6.35
CA LEU A 2 -8.27 3.51 -5.89
C LEU A 2 -7.27 3.69 -4.74
N ALA A 3 -6.44 4.73 -4.79
CA ALA A 3 -5.49 4.99 -3.71
C ALA A 3 -6.18 5.25 -2.38
N GLN A 4 -7.31 5.96 -2.39
CA GLN A 4 -8.09 6.20 -1.17
C GLN A 4 -8.79 4.93 -0.71
N LYS A 5 -9.34 4.16 -1.66
CA LYS A 5 -10.05 2.92 -1.34
C LYS A 5 -9.11 1.91 -0.67
N GLN A 6 -7.87 1.75 -1.17
CA GLN A 6 -6.91 0.86 -0.55
C GLN A 6 -6.48 1.36 0.83
N LEU A 7 -6.35 2.68 1.01
CA LEU A 7 -5.98 3.24 2.30
C LEU A 7 -7.08 2.99 3.35
N ASP A 8 -8.33 3.20 2.97
CA ASP A 8 -9.46 2.95 3.87
C ASP A 8 -9.53 1.48 4.27
N ALA A 9 -9.37 0.56 3.33
CA ALA A 9 -9.37 -0.87 3.61
C ALA A 9 -8.16 -1.28 4.46
N TYR A 10 -7.00 -0.72 4.18
CA TYR A 10 -5.77 -0.93 4.96
C TYR A 10 -5.99 -0.53 6.42
N ASN A 11 -6.58 0.63 6.66
CA ASN A 11 -6.83 1.12 8.02
C ASN A 11 -7.92 0.34 8.75
N LYS A 12 -8.88 -0.22 8.03
CA LYS A 12 -9.88 -1.15 8.59
C LYS A 12 -9.30 -2.54 8.80
N GLN A 13 -8.15 -2.83 8.22
CA GLN A 13 -7.56 -4.16 8.17
C GLN A 13 -8.47 -5.20 7.50
N ASP A 14 -9.21 -4.74 6.49
CA ASP A 14 -10.05 -5.60 5.66
C ASP A 14 -9.23 -6.10 4.48
N LEU A 15 -8.65 -7.28 4.63
CA LEU A 15 -7.72 -7.84 3.65
C LEU A 15 -8.33 -8.01 2.27
N GLU A 16 -9.55 -8.57 2.19
CA GLU A 16 -10.17 -8.82 0.89
C GLU A 16 -10.53 -7.52 0.16
N GLU A 17 -11.04 -6.54 0.87
CA GLU A 17 -11.31 -5.22 0.29
C GLU A 17 -10.02 -4.52 -0.15
N PHE A 18 -8.98 -4.62 0.66
CA PHE A 18 -7.66 -4.07 0.33
C PHE A 18 -7.12 -4.68 -0.96
N LEU A 19 -7.14 -6.01 -1.06
CA LEU A 19 -6.63 -6.71 -2.24
C LEU A 19 -7.46 -6.45 -3.49
N SER A 20 -8.73 -6.15 -3.35
CA SER A 20 -9.67 -5.97 -4.47
C SER A 20 -9.29 -4.84 -5.43
N VAL A 21 -8.49 -3.88 -4.99
CA VAL A 21 -8.09 -2.73 -5.82
C VAL A 21 -6.77 -2.96 -6.56
N TYR A 22 -6.09 -4.08 -6.31
CA TYR A 22 -4.82 -4.41 -6.95
C TYR A 22 -5.03 -5.43 -8.06
N SER A 23 -4.21 -5.33 -9.11
CA SER A 23 -4.24 -6.32 -10.20
C SER A 23 -3.64 -7.64 -9.72
N ASP A 24 -4.00 -8.73 -10.42
CA ASP A 24 -3.49 -10.07 -10.08
C ASP A 24 -1.97 -10.16 -10.18
N ASP A 25 -1.38 -9.38 -11.08
CA ASP A 25 0.07 -9.34 -11.34
C ASP A 25 0.75 -8.11 -10.74
N VAL A 26 0.16 -7.49 -9.72
CA VAL A 26 0.71 -6.31 -9.05
C VAL A 26 2.15 -6.54 -8.59
N MET A 27 2.99 -5.50 -8.66
CA MET A 27 4.35 -5.53 -8.14
C MET A 27 4.57 -4.40 -7.16
N ILE A 28 5.22 -4.71 -6.03
CA ILE A 28 5.72 -3.71 -5.09
C ILE A 28 7.24 -3.67 -5.23
N MET A 29 7.78 -2.46 -5.33
CA MET A 29 9.21 -2.24 -5.59
C MET A 29 9.76 -1.19 -4.63
N ASP A 30 11.05 -1.25 -4.36
CA ASP A 30 11.76 -0.20 -3.64
C ASP A 30 12.20 0.91 -4.63
N PHE A 31 12.11 2.15 -4.19
CA PHE A 31 12.60 3.31 -4.94
C PHE A 31 13.80 3.91 -4.20
N PRO A 32 14.88 4.35 -4.88
CA PRO A 32 15.07 4.37 -6.33
C PRO A 32 15.40 2.97 -6.89
N GLY A 33 15.26 2.83 -8.19
CA GLY A 33 15.43 1.57 -8.85
C GLY A 33 14.09 0.85 -8.98
N SER A 34 14.13 -0.47 -9.12
CA SER A 34 12.91 -1.26 -9.31
C SER A 34 13.09 -2.67 -8.77
N LYS A 35 13.70 -2.77 -7.58
CA LYS A 35 13.83 -4.06 -6.91
C LYS A 35 12.45 -4.51 -6.44
N VAL A 36 11.96 -5.60 -6.98
CA VAL A 36 10.66 -6.17 -6.62
C VAL A 36 10.76 -6.84 -5.26
N THR A 37 9.92 -6.38 -4.31
CA THR A 37 9.84 -6.97 -2.97
C THR A 37 8.62 -7.86 -2.80
N THR A 38 7.56 -7.60 -3.58
CA THR A 38 6.33 -8.39 -3.55
C THR A 38 5.81 -8.50 -4.98
N ARG A 39 5.50 -9.71 -5.41
CA ARG A 39 5.03 -9.97 -6.77
C ARG A 39 3.73 -10.75 -6.75
N GLY A 40 2.69 -10.16 -7.34
CA GLY A 40 1.39 -10.80 -7.50
C GLY A 40 0.51 -10.77 -6.29
N ILE A 41 -0.78 -11.03 -6.53
CA ILE A 41 -1.82 -10.87 -5.50
C ILE A 41 -1.65 -11.86 -4.34
N GLU A 42 -1.13 -13.07 -4.60
CA GLU A 42 -0.96 -14.06 -3.55
C GLU A 42 0.17 -13.67 -2.59
N GLU A 43 1.28 -13.11 -3.09
CA GLU A 43 2.32 -12.57 -2.21
C GLU A 43 1.82 -11.35 -1.43
N MET A 44 0.98 -10.53 -2.05
CA MET A 44 0.30 -9.42 -1.38
C MET A 44 -0.55 -9.93 -0.22
N ARG A 45 -1.31 -11.00 -0.45
CA ARG A 45 -2.17 -11.61 0.57
C ARG A 45 -1.36 -12.08 1.77
N ILE A 46 -0.24 -12.73 1.53
CA ILE A 46 0.64 -13.22 2.59
C ILE A 46 1.22 -12.03 3.37
N ARG A 47 1.77 -11.05 2.67
CA ARG A 47 2.43 -9.89 3.29
C ARG A 47 1.47 -9.07 4.15
N TYR A 48 0.33 -8.68 3.60
CA TYR A 48 -0.62 -7.80 4.29
C TYR A 48 -1.50 -8.56 5.27
N GLY A 49 -1.79 -9.82 5.00
CA GLY A 49 -2.45 -10.68 5.98
C GLY A 49 -1.63 -10.83 7.26
N ARG A 50 -0.32 -11.01 7.11
CA ARG A 50 0.60 -11.06 8.25
C ARG A 50 0.65 -9.72 8.98
N LEU A 51 0.78 -8.61 8.24
CA LEU A 51 0.83 -7.27 8.81
C LEU A 51 -0.42 -7.00 9.68
N PHE A 52 -1.59 -7.26 9.14
CA PHE A 52 -2.85 -7.00 9.84
C PHE A 52 -2.99 -7.89 11.08
N ASN A 53 -2.56 -9.15 10.97
CA ASN A 53 -2.63 -10.08 12.10
C ASN A 53 -1.65 -9.74 13.22
N GLU A 54 -0.41 -9.36 12.87
CA GLU A 54 0.64 -9.07 13.85
C GLU A 54 0.55 -7.68 14.44
N HIS A 55 -0.07 -6.72 13.72
CA HIS A 55 -0.15 -5.32 14.15
C HIS A 55 -1.59 -4.81 14.04
N PRO A 56 -2.47 -5.24 14.97
CA PRO A 56 -3.90 -4.88 14.89
C PRO A 56 -4.19 -3.40 15.05
N ASN A 57 -3.22 -2.62 15.55
CA ASN A 57 -3.36 -1.17 15.71
C ASN A 57 -2.65 -0.38 14.61
N ASN A 58 -2.12 -1.06 13.59
CA ASN A 58 -1.42 -0.40 12.49
C ASN A 58 -2.38 0.54 11.75
N HIS A 59 -1.94 1.78 11.55
CA HIS A 59 -2.73 2.82 10.92
C HIS A 59 -1.83 3.72 10.08
N ALA A 60 -2.30 4.10 8.90
CA ALA A 60 -1.62 5.06 8.05
C ALA A 60 -2.47 6.32 7.93
N GLU A 61 -1.89 7.44 8.36
CA GLU A 61 -2.52 8.75 8.21
C GLU A 61 -1.99 9.39 6.93
N LEU A 62 -2.87 9.83 6.05
CA LEU A 62 -2.49 10.54 4.84
C LEU A 62 -2.10 11.97 5.17
N LEU A 63 -0.82 12.31 4.97
CA LEU A 63 -0.31 13.67 5.20
C LEU A 63 -0.47 14.55 3.98
N ALA A 64 -0.20 14.00 2.78
CA ALA A 64 -0.29 14.73 1.53
C ALA A 64 -0.46 13.74 0.38
N ARG A 65 -1.11 14.20 -0.69
CA ARG A 65 -1.32 13.39 -1.90
C ARG A 65 -1.13 14.27 -3.13
N MET A 66 -0.47 13.71 -4.13
CA MET A 66 -0.32 14.34 -5.43
C MET A 66 -0.74 13.33 -6.50
N VAL A 67 -1.49 13.80 -7.49
CA VAL A 67 -1.92 12.99 -8.62
C VAL A 67 -1.26 13.53 -9.88
N HIS A 68 -0.62 12.65 -10.65
CA HIS A 68 0.03 13.03 -11.90
C HIS A 68 -0.22 11.91 -12.92
N GLY A 69 -1.06 12.20 -13.92
CA GLY A 69 -1.43 11.20 -14.91
C GLY A 69 -2.08 9.98 -14.26
N ASN A 70 -1.54 8.79 -14.55
CA ASN A 70 -2.01 7.55 -13.94
C ASN A 70 -1.26 7.18 -12.66
N LYS A 71 -0.58 8.15 -12.04
CA LYS A 71 0.17 7.90 -10.81
C LYS A 71 -0.38 8.75 -9.67
N VAL A 72 -0.37 8.14 -8.47
CA VAL A 72 -0.74 8.80 -7.23
C VAL A 72 0.43 8.67 -6.28
N VAL A 73 0.85 9.79 -5.68
CA VAL A 73 1.93 9.80 -4.68
C VAL A 73 1.33 10.16 -3.35
N ASP A 74 1.44 9.25 -2.38
CA ASP A 74 0.93 9.45 -1.02
C ASP A 74 2.09 9.57 -0.03
N HIS A 75 2.07 10.64 0.77
CA HIS A 75 2.95 10.80 1.91
C HIS A 75 2.15 10.47 3.16
N GLU A 76 2.63 9.52 3.96
CA GLU A 76 1.87 8.93 5.05
C GLU A 76 2.66 8.89 6.35
N LEU A 77 1.95 8.93 7.47
CA LEU A 77 2.50 8.65 8.80
C LEU A 77 1.92 7.32 9.27
N VAL A 78 2.78 6.33 9.47
CA VAL A 78 2.37 4.99 9.92
C VAL A 78 2.62 4.88 11.42
N THR A 79 1.59 4.50 12.16
CA THR A 79 1.60 4.33 13.60
C THR A 79 1.01 2.97 13.99
N GLY A 80 1.13 2.62 15.27
CA GLY A 80 0.46 1.44 15.82
C GLY A 80 1.17 0.12 15.57
N ARG A 81 2.40 0.13 15.07
CA ARG A 81 3.21 -1.08 14.94
C ARG A 81 3.92 -1.35 16.25
N GLU A 82 3.84 -2.60 16.73
CA GLU A 82 4.48 -3.00 17.96
C GLU A 82 5.99 -2.90 17.84
N ASN A 83 6.64 -2.42 18.90
CA ASN A 83 8.09 -2.25 18.99
C ASN A 83 8.67 -1.28 17.93
N SER A 84 7.84 -0.42 17.38
CA SER A 84 8.25 0.56 16.37
C SER A 84 7.53 1.87 16.64
N GLY A 85 8.27 2.98 16.62
CA GLY A 85 7.69 4.31 16.73
C GLY A 85 7.03 4.75 15.42
N PRO A 86 6.42 5.94 15.41
CA PRO A 86 5.83 6.51 14.18
C PRO A 86 6.86 6.58 13.07
N LYS A 87 6.42 6.28 11.84
CA LYS A 87 7.31 6.22 10.68
C LYS A 87 6.64 6.88 9.49
N LYS A 88 7.33 7.78 8.83
CA LYS A 88 6.85 8.37 7.59
C LYS A 88 7.20 7.47 6.42
N ALA A 89 6.31 7.41 5.44
CA ALA A 89 6.48 6.61 4.24
C ALA A 89 5.95 7.38 3.03
N VAL A 90 6.54 7.12 1.87
CA VAL A 90 6.03 7.62 0.60
C VAL A 90 5.72 6.42 -0.28
N ALA A 91 4.49 6.35 -0.80
CA ALA A 91 4.06 5.33 -1.73
C ALA A 91 3.69 5.97 -3.06
N ILE A 92 4.17 5.38 -4.16
CA ILE A 92 3.80 5.79 -5.50
C ILE A 92 3.00 4.65 -6.11
N TYR A 93 1.75 4.93 -6.50
CA TYR A 93 0.85 3.96 -7.11
C TYR A 93 0.73 4.23 -8.60
N GLU A 94 0.86 3.19 -9.42
CA GLU A 94 0.56 3.28 -10.85
C GLU A 94 -0.74 2.53 -11.13
N ILE A 95 -1.65 3.21 -11.84
CA ILE A 95 -2.99 2.70 -12.09
C ILE A 95 -3.17 2.43 -13.58
N GLU A 96 -3.69 1.26 -13.91
CA GLU A 96 -4.11 0.92 -15.27
C GLU A 96 -5.55 0.40 -15.21
N GLY A 97 -6.44 1.04 -15.99
CA GLY A 97 -7.86 0.73 -15.93
C GLY A 97 -8.39 0.99 -14.54
N GLU A 98 -8.95 -0.04 -13.91
CA GLU A 98 -9.57 0.07 -12.60
C GLU A 98 -8.76 -0.63 -11.50
N LYS A 99 -7.45 -0.81 -11.72
CA LYS A 99 -6.58 -1.52 -10.77
C LYS A 99 -5.27 -0.80 -10.57
N ILE A 100 -4.70 -0.96 -9.37
CA ILE A 100 -3.33 -0.57 -9.07
C ILE A 100 -2.43 -1.71 -9.55
N VAL A 101 -1.50 -1.40 -10.45
CA VAL A 101 -0.65 -2.43 -11.08
C VAL A 101 0.78 -2.42 -10.54
N LYS A 102 1.24 -1.28 -10.02
CA LYS A 102 2.58 -1.16 -9.43
C LYS A 102 2.56 -0.21 -8.25
N VAL A 103 3.42 -0.48 -7.28
CA VAL A 103 3.64 0.38 -6.11
C VAL A 103 5.15 0.50 -5.89
N TRP A 104 5.63 1.73 -5.68
CA TRP A 104 7.01 1.99 -5.23
C TRP A 104 6.96 2.60 -3.85
N PHE A 105 7.82 2.11 -2.95
CA PHE A 105 8.02 2.69 -1.63
C PHE A 105 9.39 3.34 -1.52
N LEU A 106 9.39 4.55 -0.93
CA LEU A 106 10.62 5.24 -0.56
C LEU A 106 10.90 5.02 0.92
#